data_f863a7967ae964fc2f45a106ea179be1
#
_entry.id   f863a7967ae964fc2f45a106ea179be1
#
_cell.length_a   1.000
_cell.length_b   1.000
_cell.length_c   1.000
_cell.angle_alpha   90.00
_cell.angle_beta   90.00
_cell.angle_gamma   90.00
#
_symmetry.space_group_name_H-M   'P 1'
#
loop_
_entity.id
_entity.type
_entity.pdbx_description
1 polymer ?
#
loop_
_entity_poly.entity_id
_entity_poly.type
_entity_poly.pdbx_seq_one_letter_code
_entity_poly.pdbx_strand_id
1 'polypeptide(L)'
;MRLVIDYVRDLSPLFTGWGDGAGLVAPGGEVSVALLTHLHRDHADAGALAEVLAVGAPVLRPGVGFGDEVDNVTTVPVERELVRCGLAASVVGEWSSWEVGPFRVTAVPAVDGLGDPQVSWVVQGDGRRVFHGGDTMFHGYWWLIARRFGPFDAVFLPANGAVVDAPHLRPPSPLTAAMDPRQAAVAAEILDARYAVPMHYEAEQPDKVSGYVEVGDPAAEFRAHAGGRARVLAVGEWLELGG
;
A
#
# COMPACT_ATOMS: atom_id res chain seq x y z
N MET A 1 -1.17 19.19 -9.50
CA MET A 1 -0.68 18.71 -8.19
C MET A 1 -0.59 17.20 -8.23
N ARG A 2 0.41 16.58 -7.60
CA ARG A 2 0.61 15.13 -7.58
C ARG A 2 0.71 14.63 -6.16
N LEU A 3 0.20 13.41 -5.95
CA LEU A 3 0.24 12.66 -4.72
C LEU A 3 0.85 11.29 -5.02
N VAL A 4 1.64 10.75 -4.12
CA VAL A 4 2.11 9.35 -4.16
C VAL A 4 1.63 8.59 -2.93
N ILE A 5 1.39 7.30 -3.10
CA ILE A 5 1.10 6.37 -2.00
C ILE A 5 2.12 5.25 -2.09
N ASP A 6 2.80 4.96 -0.97
CA ASP A 6 3.78 3.89 -0.84
C ASP A 6 4.83 3.90 -1.98
N TYR A 7 5.39 5.07 -2.26
CA TYR A 7 6.37 5.23 -3.33
C TYR A 7 7.72 4.66 -2.93
N VAL A 8 8.14 3.67 -3.65
CA VAL A 8 9.43 2.98 -3.49
C VAL A 8 10.15 2.93 -4.82
N ARG A 9 11.46 3.04 -4.83
CA ARG A 9 12.28 2.94 -6.03
C ARG A 9 13.24 1.76 -6.01
N ASP A 10 13.67 1.33 -4.83
CA ASP A 10 14.62 0.23 -4.68
C ASP A 10 14.10 -0.81 -3.68
N LEU A 11 13.75 -1.98 -4.19
CA LEU A 11 13.33 -3.14 -3.39
C LEU A 11 14.47 -4.14 -3.15
N SER A 12 15.66 -3.91 -3.72
CA SER A 12 16.81 -4.81 -3.60
C SER A 12 17.27 -5.10 -2.17
N PRO A 13 17.09 -4.19 -1.18
CA PRO A 13 17.41 -4.48 0.21
C PRO A 13 16.55 -5.58 0.84
N LEU A 14 15.36 -5.83 0.29
CA LEU A 14 14.41 -6.82 0.81
C LEU A 14 14.40 -8.09 -0.03
N PHE A 15 14.49 -7.97 -1.33
CA PHE A 15 14.31 -9.06 -2.28
C PHE A 15 15.57 -9.22 -3.14
N THR A 16 16.32 -10.29 -2.91
CA THR A 16 17.50 -10.63 -3.70
C THR A 16 17.06 -10.95 -5.14
N GLY A 17 17.61 -10.24 -6.13
CA GLY A 17 17.23 -10.43 -7.54
C GLY A 17 16.28 -9.37 -8.11
N TRP A 18 15.72 -8.52 -7.27
CA TRP A 18 15.09 -7.28 -7.72
C TRP A 18 16.19 -6.26 -7.98
N GLY A 19 16.70 -6.27 -9.19
CA GLY A 19 17.75 -5.34 -9.61
C GLY A 19 17.29 -3.89 -9.56
N ASP A 20 18.27 -2.99 -9.64
CA ASP A 20 18.11 -1.53 -9.59
C ASP A 20 16.83 -1.03 -10.27
N GLY A 21 15.74 -0.88 -9.52
CA GLY A 21 14.50 -0.26 -9.97
C GLY A 21 13.86 -0.84 -11.22
N ALA A 22 14.09 -2.12 -11.52
CA ALA A 22 13.54 -2.76 -12.70
C ALA A 22 12.01 -2.65 -12.73
N GLY A 23 11.51 -1.75 -13.56
CA GLY A 23 10.10 -1.50 -13.75
C GLY A 23 9.46 -0.43 -12.85
N LEU A 24 10.13 0.06 -11.81
CA LEU A 24 9.57 1.13 -10.97
C LEU A 24 9.68 2.49 -11.69
N VAL A 25 8.57 3.19 -11.77
CA VAL A 25 8.46 4.45 -12.54
C VAL A 25 8.43 5.63 -11.59
N ALA A 26 9.39 6.55 -11.77
CA ALA A 26 9.38 7.80 -11.02
C ALA A 26 8.15 8.66 -11.41
N PRO A 27 7.51 9.34 -10.45
CA PRO A 27 6.44 10.28 -10.75
C PRO A 27 6.99 11.40 -11.64
N GLY A 28 6.36 11.64 -12.78
CA GLY A 28 6.82 12.63 -13.76
C GLY A 28 6.65 14.06 -13.27
N GLY A 29 7.46 14.56 -12.34
CA GLY A 29 7.47 15.92 -11.79
C GLY A 29 7.29 15.95 -10.27
N GLU A 30 7.25 17.16 -9.71
CA GLU A 30 7.23 17.40 -8.27
C GLU A 30 5.97 16.85 -7.59
N VAL A 31 6.16 16.14 -6.47
CA VAL A 31 5.11 15.54 -5.65
C VAL A 31 4.80 16.45 -4.47
N SER A 32 3.53 16.73 -4.23
CA SER A 32 3.09 17.68 -3.21
C SER A 32 2.70 17.02 -1.88
N VAL A 33 2.54 15.70 -1.84
CA VAL A 33 2.28 14.93 -0.62
C VAL A 33 2.59 13.46 -0.85
N ALA A 34 3.18 12.82 0.15
CA ALA A 34 3.30 11.37 0.21
C ALA A 34 2.40 10.80 1.32
N LEU A 35 1.73 9.71 0.99
CA LEU A 35 0.93 8.93 1.92
C LEU A 35 1.62 7.57 2.09
N LEU A 36 1.87 7.17 3.32
CA LEU A 36 2.40 5.85 3.64
C LEU A 36 1.31 5.05 4.33
N THR A 37 1.05 3.83 3.86
CA THR A 37 0.09 2.94 4.51
C THR A 37 0.66 2.38 5.79
N HIS A 38 1.94 2.04 5.79
CA HIS A 38 2.71 1.55 6.93
C HIS A 38 4.22 1.77 6.72
N LEU A 39 5.03 1.38 7.69
CA LEU A 39 6.46 1.68 7.68
C LEU A 39 7.33 0.44 7.38
N HIS A 40 6.89 -0.45 6.49
CA HIS A 40 7.78 -1.44 5.90
C HIS A 40 8.61 -0.81 4.77
N ARG A 41 9.78 -1.37 4.49
CA ARG A 41 10.74 -0.81 3.51
C ARG A 41 10.23 -0.84 2.07
N ASP A 42 9.35 -1.77 1.75
CA ASP A 42 8.68 -1.90 0.46
C ASP A 42 7.49 -0.94 0.27
N HIS A 43 7.20 -0.11 1.28
CA HIS A 43 6.16 0.93 1.26
C HIS A 43 6.70 2.33 1.58
N ALA A 44 7.88 2.41 2.22
CA ALA A 44 8.42 3.65 2.74
C ALA A 44 9.92 3.81 2.43
N ASP A 45 10.24 4.18 1.19
CA ASP A 45 11.59 4.53 0.74
C ASP A 45 11.85 6.02 0.96
N ALA A 46 12.48 6.35 2.10
CA ALA A 46 12.76 7.72 2.48
C ALA A 46 13.70 8.44 1.49
N GLY A 47 14.64 7.71 0.87
CA GLY A 47 15.55 8.24 -0.12
C GLY A 47 14.81 8.65 -1.40
N ALA A 48 13.98 7.74 -1.93
CA ALA A 48 13.18 8.00 -3.10
C ALA A 48 12.17 9.13 -2.88
N LEU A 49 11.54 9.18 -1.70
CA LEU A 49 10.63 10.26 -1.33
C LEU A 49 11.33 11.62 -1.29
N ALA A 50 12.54 11.69 -0.73
CA ALA A 50 13.32 12.94 -0.64
C ALA A 50 13.71 13.50 -2.03
N GLU A 51 13.81 12.63 -3.04
CA GLU A 51 14.14 13.06 -4.42
C GLU A 51 12.93 13.63 -5.18
N VAL A 52 11.71 13.19 -4.86
CA VAL A 52 10.51 13.54 -5.65
C VAL A 52 9.59 14.55 -4.96
N LEU A 53 9.67 14.67 -3.64
CA LEU A 53 8.82 15.57 -2.87
C LEU A 53 9.24 17.04 -3.02
N ALA A 54 8.26 17.91 -3.18
CA ALA A 54 8.45 19.34 -3.04
C ALA A 54 9.03 19.70 -1.66
N VAL A 55 9.81 20.76 -1.61
CA VAL A 55 10.38 21.22 -0.32
C VAL A 55 9.25 21.52 0.68
N GLY A 56 9.29 20.85 1.83
CA GLY A 56 8.28 20.99 2.88
C GLY A 56 6.96 20.27 2.60
N ALA A 57 6.88 19.46 1.54
CA ALA A 57 5.70 18.63 1.28
C ALA A 57 5.52 17.61 2.43
N PRO A 58 4.28 17.43 2.94
CA PRO A 58 4.04 16.52 4.04
C PRO A 58 4.15 15.05 3.63
N VAL A 59 4.66 14.23 4.55
CA VAL A 59 4.54 12.78 4.51
C VAL A 59 3.57 12.37 5.61
N LEU A 60 2.43 11.79 5.24
CA LEU A 60 1.43 11.31 6.19
C LEU A 60 1.58 9.80 6.39
N ARG A 61 1.70 9.36 7.63
CA ARG A 61 2.01 7.97 7.95
C ARG A 61 1.39 7.52 9.29
N PRO A 62 1.11 6.23 9.53
CA PRO A 62 0.75 5.74 10.85
C PRO A 62 1.94 5.84 11.83
N GLY A 63 1.69 5.58 13.11
CA GLY A 63 2.74 5.46 14.13
C GLY A 63 3.66 4.27 13.87
N VAL A 64 4.73 4.15 14.65
CA VAL A 64 5.69 3.03 14.56
C VAL A 64 5.23 1.77 15.31
N GLY A 65 4.28 1.86 16.20
CA GLY A 65 3.82 0.74 17.01
C GLY A 65 3.97 1.02 18.51
N PHE A 66 3.67 0.00 19.29
CA PHE A 66 3.79 0.00 20.73
C PHE A 66 5.09 -0.70 21.16
N GLY A 67 5.68 -0.25 22.25
CA GLY A 67 6.90 -0.85 22.80
C GLY A 67 8.16 -0.13 22.35
N ASP A 68 9.29 -0.82 22.44
CA ASP A 68 10.60 -0.30 22.10
C ASP A 68 11.07 -0.72 20.69
N GLU A 69 12.35 -0.51 20.42
CA GLU A 69 12.95 -0.84 19.12
C GLU A 69 13.01 -2.36 18.85
N VAL A 70 13.04 -3.17 19.89
CA VAL A 70 13.05 -4.64 19.75
C VAL A 70 11.65 -5.13 19.36
N ASP A 71 10.61 -4.47 19.87
CA ASP A 71 9.22 -4.77 19.50
C ASP A 71 8.89 -4.29 18.08
N ASN A 72 9.58 -3.23 17.61
CA ASN A 72 9.29 -2.53 16.35
C ASN A 72 10.45 -2.65 15.35
N VAL A 73 10.98 -3.85 15.15
CA VAL A 73 12.18 -4.13 14.33
C VAL A 73 12.04 -3.74 12.86
N THR A 74 10.82 -3.68 12.34
CA THR A 74 10.49 -3.35 10.95
C THR A 74 10.28 -1.86 10.76
N THR A 75 9.57 -1.19 11.66
CA THR A 75 9.05 0.18 11.50
C THR A 75 10.00 1.27 12.02
N VAL A 76 10.67 1.06 13.15
CA VAL A 76 11.59 2.05 13.74
C VAL A 76 12.77 2.41 12.83
N PRO A 77 13.43 1.47 12.14
CA PRO A 77 14.50 1.83 11.20
C PRO A 77 14.03 2.76 10.08
N VAL A 78 12.83 2.53 9.54
CA VAL A 78 12.25 3.37 8.47
C VAL A 78 11.90 4.75 9.00
N GLU A 79 11.31 4.87 10.19
CA GLU A 79 11.06 6.18 10.80
C GLU A 79 12.35 6.99 10.96
N ARG A 80 13.43 6.36 11.41
CA ARG A 80 14.74 7.02 11.51
C ARG A 80 15.28 7.48 10.14
N GLU A 81 15.02 6.72 9.08
CA GLU A 81 15.40 7.10 7.74
C GLU A 81 14.60 8.32 7.24
N LEU A 82 13.28 8.38 7.49
CA LEU A 82 12.46 9.55 7.18
C LEU A 82 13.02 10.82 7.87
N VAL A 83 13.36 10.72 9.16
CA VAL A 83 13.98 11.83 9.91
C VAL A 83 15.34 12.21 9.33
N ARG A 84 16.20 11.24 9.03
CA ARG A 84 17.54 11.47 8.47
C ARG A 84 17.49 12.16 7.10
N CYS A 85 16.48 11.84 6.28
CA CYS A 85 16.23 12.47 4.99
C CYS A 85 15.56 13.85 5.11
N GLY A 86 15.28 14.33 6.33
CA GLY A 86 14.68 15.65 6.56
C GLY A 86 13.23 15.75 6.10
N LEU A 87 12.52 14.64 6.00
CA LEU A 87 11.13 14.63 5.54
C LEU A 87 10.17 15.12 6.64
N ALA A 88 9.20 15.93 6.24
CA ALA A 88 8.15 16.47 7.12
C ALA A 88 7.07 15.40 7.40
N ALA A 89 7.45 14.32 8.12
CA ALA A 89 6.57 13.21 8.41
C ALA A 89 5.65 13.49 9.60
N SER A 90 4.33 13.32 9.38
CA SER A 90 3.29 13.49 10.40
C SER A 90 2.55 12.19 10.67
N VAL A 91 2.42 11.83 11.94
CA VAL A 91 1.63 10.67 12.36
C VAL A 91 0.14 10.96 12.21
N VAL A 92 -0.57 10.03 11.60
CA VAL A 92 -2.02 10.11 11.40
C VAL A 92 -2.74 9.08 12.24
N GLY A 93 -3.95 9.43 12.67
CA GLY A 93 -4.89 8.48 13.29
C GLY A 93 -5.94 8.01 12.29
N GLU A 94 -6.48 6.84 12.53
CA GLU A 94 -7.65 6.35 11.77
C GLU A 94 -8.80 7.36 11.78
N TRP A 95 -9.53 7.42 10.66
CA TRP A 95 -10.69 8.29 10.42
C TRP A 95 -10.37 9.80 10.40
N SER A 96 -9.10 10.20 10.51
CA SER A 96 -8.71 11.59 10.35
C SER A 96 -8.47 11.94 8.87
N SER A 97 -8.76 13.20 8.53
CA SER A 97 -8.69 13.70 7.16
C SER A 97 -7.84 14.95 7.07
N TRP A 98 -7.17 15.13 5.94
CA TRP A 98 -6.35 16.32 5.62
C TRP A 98 -6.74 16.83 4.24
N GLU A 99 -6.71 18.15 4.11
CA GLU A 99 -6.83 18.83 2.84
C GLU A 99 -5.41 19.17 2.33
N VAL A 100 -5.05 18.64 1.17
CA VAL A 100 -3.75 18.91 0.53
C VAL A 100 -3.98 19.33 -0.91
N GLY A 101 -3.99 20.65 -1.13
CA GLY A 101 -4.36 21.24 -2.42
C GLY A 101 -5.76 20.81 -2.87
N PRO A 102 -5.92 20.18 -4.04
CA PRO A 102 -7.21 19.73 -4.53
C PRO A 102 -7.65 18.37 -3.92
N PHE A 103 -6.80 17.75 -3.11
CA PHE A 103 -7.08 16.45 -2.54
C PHE A 103 -7.57 16.54 -1.11
N ARG A 104 -8.60 15.77 -0.80
CA ARG A 104 -8.92 15.37 0.57
C ARG A 104 -8.48 13.93 0.76
N VAL A 105 -7.56 13.71 1.70
CA VAL A 105 -7.05 12.38 2.03
C VAL A 105 -7.54 11.96 3.41
N THR A 106 -7.98 10.73 3.56
CA THR A 106 -8.48 10.19 4.84
C THR A 106 -7.81 8.87 5.13
N ALA A 107 -7.16 8.76 6.29
CA ALA A 107 -6.69 7.49 6.81
C ALA A 107 -7.88 6.69 7.36
N VAL A 108 -8.01 5.44 6.94
CA VAL A 108 -9.06 4.54 7.42
C VAL A 108 -8.43 3.25 7.95
N PRO A 109 -9.15 2.48 8.80
CA PRO A 109 -8.61 1.26 9.39
C PRO A 109 -8.09 0.28 8.35
N ALA A 110 -6.95 -0.32 8.64
CA ALA A 110 -6.35 -1.45 7.97
C ALA A 110 -5.81 -2.44 9.01
N VAL A 111 -5.51 -3.65 8.60
CA VAL A 111 -4.95 -4.69 9.47
C VAL A 111 -3.76 -5.32 8.77
N ASP A 112 -2.56 -5.01 9.25
CA ASP A 112 -1.34 -5.64 8.80
C ASP A 112 -1.24 -7.07 9.37
N GLY A 113 -0.90 -8.04 8.51
CA GLY A 113 -0.81 -9.44 8.90
C GLY A 113 0.43 -9.81 9.73
N LEU A 114 1.40 -8.89 9.82
CA LEU A 114 2.60 -9.03 10.64
C LEU A 114 2.45 -8.30 11.99
N GLY A 115 1.37 -7.52 12.16
CA GLY A 115 1.03 -6.83 13.40
C GLY A 115 1.53 -5.39 13.50
N ASP A 116 2.12 -4.86 12.45
CA ASP A 116 2.59 -3.48 12.42
C ASP A 116 1.43 -2.47 12.21
N PRO A 117 1.54 -1.25 12.73
CA PRO A 117 0.53 -0.22 12.51
C PRO A 117 0.35 0.12 11.04
N GLN A 118 -0.87 0.00 10.56
CA GLN A 118 -1.22 0.27 9.17
C GLN A 118 -2.51 1.07 9.06
N VAL A 119 -2.60 1.89 8.02
CA VAL A 119 -3.83 2.53 7.55
C VAL A 119 -4.02 2.27 6.06
N SER A 120 -5.26 2.25 5.62
CA SER A 120 -5.58 2.40 4.20
C SER A 120 -5.92 3.86 3.90
N TRP A 121 -5.81 4.27 2.65
CA TRP A 121 -6.06 5.65 2.25
C TRP A 121 -7.28 5.78 1.34
N VAL A 122 -8.17 6.70 1.69
CA VAL A 122 -9.19 7.24 0.80
C VAL A 122 -8.70 8.58 0.28
N VAL A 123 -8.59 8.70 -1.04
CA VAL A 123 -8.21 9.95 -1.72
C VAL A 123 -9.40 10.45 -2.52
N GLN A 124 -9.79 11.70 -2.29
CA GLN A 124 -10.87 12.37 -3.00
C GLN A 124 -10.30 13.61 -3.71
N GLY A 125 -10.66 13.82 -4.97
CA GLY A 125 -10.27 14.97 -5.77
C GLY A 125 -10.98 14.95 -7.13
N ASP A 126 -11.27 16.11 -7.70
CA ASP A 126 -11.96 16.27 -9.00
C ASP A 126 -13.24 15.42 -9.12
N GLY A 127 -13.99 15.29 -8.03
CA GLY A 127 -15.21 14.46 -7.98
C GLY A 127 -14.96 12.95 -8.01
N ARG A 128 -13.71 12.50 -7.93
CA ARG A 128 -13.31 11.09 -7.92
C ARG A 128 -12.95 10.63 -6.52
N ARG A 129 -13.08 9.31 -6.31
CA ARG A 129 -12.73 8.63 -5.07
C ARG A 129 -11.90 7.41 -5.36
N VAL A 130 -10.70 7.39 -4.79
CA VAL A 130 -9.76 6.28 -4.92
C VAL A 130 -9.49 5.71 -3.53
N PHE A 131 -9.42 4.39 -3.43
CA PHE A 131 -9.02 3.69 -2.23
C PHE A 131 -7.70 2.95 -2.47
N HIS A 132 -6.79 3.01 -1.52
CA HIS A 132 -5.54 2.24 -1.52
C HIS A 132 -5.43 1.44 -0.23
N GLY A 133 -5.39 0.11 -0.35
CA GLY A 133 -5.43 -0.81 0.78
C GLY A 133 -4.13 -0.93 1.57
N GLY A 134 -2.96 -0.68 0.94
CA GLY A 134 -1.70 -1.17 1.49
C GLY A 134 -1.70 -2.70 1.50
N ASP A 135 -1.08 -3.30 2.50
CA ASP A 135 -0.96 -4.76 2.65
C ASP A 135 -2.05 -5.39 3.52
N THR A 136 -3.16 -4.70 3.64
CA THR A 136 -4.18 -5.10 4.60
C THR A 136 -4.73 -6.50 4.37
N MET A 137 -4.99 -7.21 5.46
CA MET A 137 -5.82 -8.40 5.50
C MET A 137 -7.29 -8.06 5.26
N PHE A 138 -8.13 -9.09 4.98
CA PHE A 138 -9.58 -8.92 4.99
C PHE A 138 -10.09 -8.72 6.42
N HIS A 139 -10.84 -7.63 6.66
CA HIS A 139 -11.31 -7.23 7.99
C HIS A 139 -12.77 -6.73 7.99
N GLY A 140 -13.33 -6.47 9.16
CA GLY A 140 -14.73 -6.05 9.31
C GLY A 140 -15.04 -4.60 8.95
N TYR A 141 -14.05 -3.73 8.72
CA TYR A 141 -14.30 -2.31 8.45
C TYR A 141 -14.74 -2.01 7.01
N TRP A 142 -14.65 -2.97 6.07
CA TRP A 142 -14.99 -2.76 4.65
C TRP A 142 -16.37 -2.12 4.47
N TRP A 143 -17.39 -2.62 5.17
CA TRP A 143 -18.76 -2.09 5.08
C TRP A 143 -18.90 -0.67 5.64
N LEU A 144 -18.14 -0.32 6.68
CA LEU A 144 -18.17 1.01 7.26
C LEU A 144 -17.46 2.02 6.33
N ILE A 145 -16.33 1.63 5.74
CA ILE A 145 -15.60 2.43 4.74
C ILE A 145 -16.51 2.66 3.53
N ALA A 146 -17.15 1.62 3.00
CA ALA A 146 -18.06 1.71 1.87
C ALA A 146 -19.23 2.67 2.14
N ARG A 147 -19.90 2.56 3.30
CA ARG A 147 -20.99 3.46 3.67
C ARG A 147 -20.59 4.91 3.80
N ARG A 148 -19.35 5.16 4.25
CA ARG A 148 -18.87 6.51 4.52
C ARG A 148 -18.32 7.21 3.29
N PHE A 149 -17.64 6.46 2.41
CA PHE A 149 -16.86 7.01 1.30
C PHE A 149 -17.23 6.47 -0.07
N GLY A 150 -17.89 5.33 -0.17
CA GLY A 150 -18.29 4.72 -1.45
C GLY A 150 -19.40 5.50 -2.19
N PRO A 151 -19.68 5.18 -3.44
CA PRO A 151 -18.91 4.23 -4.25
C PRO A 151 -17.53 4.77 -4.64
N PHE A 152 -16.61 3.88 -4.99
CA PHE A 152 -15.25 4.25 -5.41
C PHE A 152 -15.07 4.13 -6.93
N ASP A 153 -14.39 5.10 -7.55
CA ASP A 153 -14.01 5.03 -8.96
C ASP A 153 -12.93 3.95 -9.19
N ALA A 154 -11.95 3.86 -8.28
CA ALA A 154 -10.95 2.81 -8.30
C ALA A 154 -10.53 2.40 -6.88
N VAL A 155 -10.22 1.11 -6.71
CA VAL A 155 -9.62 0.57 -5.49
C VAL A 155 -8.35 -0.21 -5.85
N PHE A 156 -7.29 0.00 -5.09
CA PHE A 156 -6.01 -0.71 -5.20
C PHE A 156 -5.89 -1.62 -3.98
N LEU A 157 -5.81 -2.92 -4.20
CA LEU A 157 -5.92 -3.93 -3.14
C LEU A 157 -4.81 -4.98 -3.27
N PRO A 158 -4.16 -5.37 -2.15
CA PRO A 158 -3.20 -6.46 -2.19
C PRO A 158 -3.93 -7.75 -2.58
N ALA A 159 -3.28 -8.57 -3.39
CA ALA A 159 -3.89 -9.79 -3.93
C ALA A 159 -2.93 -10.98 -3.96
N ASN A 160 -1.76 -10.88 -3.32
CA ASN A 160 -0.76 -11.93 -3.36
C ASN A 160 -1.04 -13.13 -2.44
N GLY A 161 -1.87 -12.95 -1.40
CA GLY A 161 -2.11 -14.00 -0.41
C GLY A 161 -0.83 -14.47 0.27
N ALA A 162 0.11 -13.55 0.55
CA ALA A 162 1.43 -13.88 1.05
C ALA A 162 1.39 -14.63 2.37
N VAL A 163 2.10 -15.74 2.46
CA VAL A 163 2.43 -16.45 3.70
C VAL A 163 3.89 -16.13 4.04
N VAL A 164 4.12 -15.59 5.24
CA VAL A 164 5.43 -15.09 5.65
C VAL A 164 5.98 -15.89 6.82
N ASP A 165 7.23 -16.34 6.69
CA ASP A 165 8.01 -17.00 7.76
C ASP A 165 9.26 -16.18 8.06
N ALA A 166 9.12 -15.13 8.85
CA ALA A 166 10.23 -14.30 9.29
C ALA A 166 10.77 -14.75 10.65
N PRO A 167 12.08 -14.53 10.95
CA PRO A 167 12.70 -15.00 12.20
C PRO A 167 12.06 -14.46 13.48
N HIS A 168 11.50 -13.27 13.46
CA HIS A 168 10.81 -12.64 14.60
C HIS A 168 9.34 -13.09 14.76
N LEU A 169 8.77 -13.77 13.75
CA LEU A 169 7.42 -14.33 13.80
C LEU A 169 7.47 -15.80 14.26
N ARG A 170 7.38 -16.03 15.56
CA ARG A 170 7.44 -17.39 16.13
C ARG A 170 6.31 -17.66 17.11
N PRO A 171 5.55 -18.77 16.95
CA PRO A 171 5.65 -19.73 15.85
C PRO A 171 5.22 -19.14 14.51
N PRO A 172 5.69 -19.67 13.35
CA PRO A 172 5.25 -19.20 12.05
C PRO A 172 3.77 -19.50 11.82
N SER A 173 3.10 -18.62 11.08
CA SER A 173 1.69 -18.82 10.71
C SER A 173 1.56 -19.38 9.28
N PRO A 174 0.71 -20.39 9.05
CA PRO A 174 0.39 -20.84 7.70
C PRO A 174 -0.70 -19.96 7.03
N LEU A 175 -1.20 -18.94 7.72
CA LEU A 175 -2.23 -18.05 7.21
C LEU A 175 -1.59 -16.89 6.44
N THR A 176 -2.37 -16.33 5.51
CA THR A 176 -1.92 -15.21 4.70
C THR A 176 -1.78 -13.92 5.52
N ALA A 177 -0.72 -13.17 5.28
CA ALA A 177 -0.44 -11.87 5.93
C ALA A 177 -1.05 -10.68 5.18
N ALA A 178 -1.51 -10.88 3.95
CA ALA A 178 -2.26 -9.92 3.15
C ALA A 178 -3.44 -10.64 2.48
N MET A 179 -4.35 -9.90 1.85
CA MET A 179 -5.49 -10.51 1.15
C MET A 179 -5.04 -11.41 0.00
N ASP A 180 -5.70 -12.55 -0.15
CA ASP A 180 -5.64 -13.35 -1.36
C ASP A 180 -6.52 -12.74 -2.48
N PRO A 181 -6.41 -13.22 -3.74
CA PRO A 181 -7.16 -12.67 -4.86
C PRO A 181 -8.68 -12.69 -4.67
N ARG A 182 -9.21 -13.71 -4.01
CA ARG A 182 -10.64 -13.82 -3.72
C ARG A 182 -11.08 -12.80 -2.67
N GLN A 183 -10.32 -12.65 -1.61
CA GLN A 183 -10.59 -11.67 -0.55
C GLN A 183 -10.54 -10.26 -1.08
N ALA A 184 -9.55 -9.93 -1.91
CA ALA A 184 -9.42 -8.63 -2.57
C ALA A 184 -10.62 -8.34 -3.50
N ALA A 185 -11.07 -9.33 -4.29
CA ALA A 185 -12.24 -9.18 -5.14
C ALA A 185 -13.54 -8.93 -4.33
N VAL A 186 -13.73 -9.64 -3.21
CA VAL A 186 -14.86 -9.43 -2.29
C VAL A 186 -14.79 -8.05 -1.64
N ALA A 187 -13.61 -7.59 -1.21
CA ALA A 187 -13.43 -6.26 -0.66
C ALA A 187 -13.79 -5.17 -1.70
N ALA A 188 -13.36 -5.33 -2.95
CA ALA A 188 -13.71 -4.43 -4.04
C ALA A 188 -15.22 -4.37 -4.31
N GLU A 189 -15.92 -5.51 -4.20
CA GLU A 189 -17.38 -5.56 -4.32
C GLU A 189 -18.08 -4.82 -3.18
N ILE A 190 -17.66 -5.05 -1.92
CA ILE A 190 -18.20 -4.36 -0.74
C ILE A 190 -17.98 -2.84 -0.84
N LEU A 191 -16.81 -2.40 -1.34
CA LEU A 191 -16.47 -0.99 -1.54
C LEU A 191 -17.25 -0.35 -2.69
N ASP A 192 -18.06 -1.12 -3.42
CA ASP A 192 -18.78 -0.68 -4.63
C ASP A 192 -17.83 -0.01 -5.64
N ALA A 193 -16.73 -0.67 -5.92
CA ALA A 193 -15.69 -0.16 -6.81
C ALA A 193 -16.09 -0.28 -8.28
N ARG A 194 -15.93 0.79 -9.06
CA ARG A 194 -16.04 0.74 -10.51
C ARG A 194 -14.91 -0.06 -11.14
N TYR A 195 -13.68 0.22 -10.68
CA TYR A 195 -12.46 -0.49 -11.08
C TYR A 195 -11.74 -1.04 -9.86
N ALA A 196 -11.25 -2.26 -9.94
CA ALA A 196 -10.46 -2.92 -8.93
C ALA A 196 -9.10 -3.33 -9.50
N VAL A 197 -8.03 -2.81 -8.92
CA VAL A 197 -6.65 -3.02 -9.35
C VAL A 197 -5.96 -3.90 -8.31
N PRO A 198 -5.56 -5.11 -8.67
CA PRO A 198 -4.74 -5.93 -7.79
C PRO A 198 -3.32 -5.37 -7.75
N MET A 199 -2.72 -5.39 -6.58
CA MET A 199 -1.34 -4.96 -6.35
C MET A 199 -0.63 -5.89 -5.37
N HIS A 200 0.62 -5.56 -5.04
CA HIS A 200 1.43 -6.28 -4.08
C HIS A 200 1.67 -7.75 -4.48
N TYR A 201 1.99 -7.99 -5.74
CA TYR A 201 2.39 -9.29 -6.27
C TYR A 201 3.43 -9.12 -7.38
N GLU A 202 4.17 -10.17 -7.67
CA GLU A 202 5.19 -10.16 -8.70
C GLU A 202 4.63 -10.61 -10.04
N ALA A 203 4.98 -9.88 -11.11
CA ALA A 203 4.64 -10.27 -12.47
C ALA A 203 5.45 -11.50 -12.95
N GLU A 204 6.68 -11.64 -12.45
CA GLU A 204 7.56 -12.79 -12.68
C GLU A 204 8.12 -13.18 -11.31
N GLN A 205 7.78 -14.38 -10.82
CA GLN A 205 8.27 -14.86 -9.52
C GLN A 205 9.80 -14.98 -9.57
N PRO A 206 10.58 -14.18 -8.83
CA PRO A 206 11.98 -14.49 -8.61
C PRO A 206 12.08 -15.82 -7.86
N ASP A 207 13.20 -16.50 -8.01
CA ASP A 207 13.51 -17.72 -7.27
C ASP A 207 13.17 -17.50 -5.80
N LYS A 208 12.25 -18.28 -5.28
CA LYS A 208 11.57 -18.20 -3.99
C LYS A 208 12.45 -17.57 -2.91
N VAL A 209 12.11 -16.37 -2.49
CA VAL A 209 12.71 -15.79 -1.29
C VAL A 209 12.40 -16.70 -0.12
N SER A 210 13.42 -17.17 0.58
CA SER A 210 13.25 -18.04 1.75
C SER A 210 12.33 -17.36 2.76
N GLY A 211 11.20 -17.99 3.09
CA GLY A 211 10.25 -17.48 4.07
C GLY A 211 9.10 -16.62 3.51
N TYR A 212 8.95 -16.54 2.19
CA TYR A 212 7.85 -15.81 1.55
C TYR A 212 7.23 -16.65 0.42
N VAL A 213 5.92 -16.84 0.45
CA VAL A 213 5.18 -17.62 -0.56
C VAL A 213 3.90 -16.86 -0.93
N GLU A 214 3.68 -16.63 -2.22
CA GLU A 214 2.44 -16.09 -2.76
C GLU A 214 1.54 -17.18 -3.35
N VAL A 215 0.28 -16.85 -3.65
CA VAL A 215 -0.57 -17.69 -4.50
C VAL A 215 0.00 -17.81 -5.92
N GLY A 216 -0.37 -18.86 -6.65
CA GLY A 216 0.29 -19.23 -7.90
C GLY A 216 0.29 -18.18 -9.00
N ASP A 217 -0.87 -17.56 -9.29
CA ASP A 217 -1.02 -16.45 -10.27
C ASP A 217 -2.05 -15.45 -9.72
N PRO A 218 -1.61 -14.52 -8.86
CA PRO A 218 -2.52 -13.58 -8.21
C PRO A 218 -3.32 -12.74 -9.19
N ALA A 219 -2.73 -12.32 -10.29
CA ALA A 219 -3.39 -11.48 -11.30
C ALA A 219 -4.50 -12.22 -12.05
N ALA A 220 -4.24 -13.46 -12.48
CA ALA A 220 -5.23 -14.29 -13.16
C ALA A 220 -6.37 -14.69 -12.22
N GLU A 221 -6.05 -15.11 -10.99
CA GLU A 221 -7.05 -15.46 -9.98
C GLU A 221 -7.91 -14.25 -9.60
N PHE A 222 -7.31 -13.08 -9.36
CA PHE A 222 -8.05 -11.86 -9.10
C PHE A 222 -9.01 -11.50 -10.26
N ARG A 223 -8.53 -11.58 -11.50
CA ARG A 223 -9.35 -11.32 -12.67
C ARG A 223 -10.55 -12.27 -12.76
N ALA A 224 -10.34 -13.54 -12.42
CA ALA A 224 -11.41 -14.55 -12.39
C ALA A 224 -12.48 -14.23 -11.33
N HIS A 225 -12.09 -13.73 -10.17
CA HIS A 225 -13.01 -13.38 -9.07
C HIS A 225 -13.67 -12.01 -9.24
N ALA A 226 -12.94 -10.98 -9.64
CA ALA A 226 -13.44 -9.61 -9.75
C ALA A 226 -14.18 -9.33 -11.08
N GLY A 227 -14.03 -10.20 -12.08
CA GLY A 227 -14.76 -10.13 -13.34
C GLY A 227 -14.54 -8.79 -14.07
N GLY A 228 -15.61 -8.16 -14.53
CA GLY A 228 -15.56 -6.92 -15.30
C GLY A 228 -14.99 -5.70 -14.54
N ARG A 229 -14.88 -5.76 -13.22
CA ARG A 229 -14.25 -4.69 -12.41
C ARG A 229 -12.73 -4.74 -12.46
N ALA A 230 -12.14 -5.91 -12.70
CA ALA A 230 -10.69 -6.09 -12.67
C ALA A 230 -9.97 -5.23 -13.69
N ARG A 231 -8.91 -4.57 -13.24
CA ARG A 231 -7.93 -3.85 -14.08
C ARG A 231 -6.53 -4.26 -13.62
N VAL A 232 -5.97 -5.24 -14.30
CA VAL A 232 -4.59 -5.67 -14.07
C VAL A 232 -3.69 -4.76 -14.88
N LEU A 233 -2.92 -3.92 -14.21
CA LEU A 233 -2.04 -2.94 -14.83
C LEU A 233 -0.61 -3.47 -14.87
N ALA A 234 0.10 -3.22 -15.93
CA ALA A 234 1.54 -3.39 -15.96
C ALA A 234 2.22 -2.27 -15.16
N VAL A 235 3.46 -2.50 -14.72
CA VAL A 235 4.25 -1.46 -14.06
C VAL A 235 4.41 -0.27 -15.02
N GLY A 236 4.10 0.93 -14.52
CA GLY A 236 4.11 2.17 -15.32
C GLY A 236 2.86 2.40 -16.17
N GLU A 237 1.90 1.50 -16.17
CA GLU A 237 0.62 1.69 -16.84
C GLU A 237 -0.31 2.61 -16.04
N TRP A 238 -1.11 3.41 -16.73
CA TRP A 238 -2.03 4.36 -16.14
C TRP A 238 -3.48 3.88 -16.24
N LEU A 239 -4.25 4.09 -15.18
CA LEU A 239 -5.70 3.93 -15.18
C LEU A 239 -6.36 5.31 -15.30
N GLU A 240 -6.97 5.57 -16.46
CA GLU A 240 -7.75 6.79 -16.67
C GLU A 240 -9.14 6.63 -16.06
N LEU A 241 -9.48 7.49 -15.11
CA LEU A 241 -10.79 7.44 -14.44
C LEU A 241 -11.91 8.14 -15.22
N GLY A 242 -11.66 8.58 -16.43
CA GLY A 242 -12.60 9.14 -17.38
C GLY A 242 -13.50 10.27 -16.83
N GLY A 243 -13.80 11.25 -17.62
CA GLY A 243 -14.75 12.32 -17.26
C GLY A 243 -16.22 11.85 -17.22
#